data_407d197fa8ffbe0e1da4296e45ebd778
#
_entry.id   407d197fa8ffbe0e1da4296e45ebd778
#
_cell.length_a   1.000
_cell.length_b   1.000
_cell.length_c   1.000
_cell.angle_alpha   90.00
_cell.angle_beta   90.00
_cell.angle_gamma   90.00
#
_symmetry.space_group_name_H-M   'P 1'
#
loop_
_entity.id
_entity.type
_entity.pdbx_description
1 polymer ?
#
loop_
_entity_poly.entity_id
_entity_poly.type
_entity_poly.pdbx_seq_one_letter_code
_entity_poly.pdbx_strand_id
1 'polypeptide(L)'
;MGNYIFYTPKDLAELLLKFVPSQRPIRSITDICCGSWNLLSAAKAQYPDAKIVGVDIDEKLVEGCLENAEFVHSDGREYADSQVKQNLSFDLILSNPPFGALKEDEKKYREKGNTLTESKRYEAEMLWANYQLMNSNSIMIIILPSTYVDGTAYKKYRRWIAQNCNVLDVIHLPQNTFGKSKLKTVALVLEKKQTPNTNASTNFHQASFNKQWSISHTHTLTHTTIESGIWTTFPTTSATVDGLHIFRGNVSSKQFLDTGDEILHCSSTFYRSCWRPSTRKCNGSTVAHPKFAKRGDIVINRIGRSAGYWCIYHEKKRLVSDCIIVISSPSKGTVELIQKMSGNYRLNVPLRGVSTQYITIEDIVSQMSLFIRNQKT
;
A
#
# COMPACT_ATOMS: atom_id res chain seq x y z
N MET A 1 -10.31 14.25 15.14
CA MET A 1 -10.38 13.86 13.72
C MET A 1 -11.31 12.66 13.67
N GLY A 2 -12.42 12.73 12.90
CA GLY A 2 -13.38 11.64 12.87
C GLY A 2 -12.73 10.37 12.35
N ASN A 3 -12.85 9.30 13.09
CA ASN A 3 -12.50 7.96 12.63
C ASN A 3 -13.41 7.65 11.43
N TYR A 4 -12.84 7.54 10.25
CA TYR A 4 -13.59 7.10 9.08
C TYR A 4 -13.83 5.60 9.24
N ILE A 5 -15.06 5.23 9.57
CA ILE A 5 -15.51 3.84 9.61
C ILE A 5 -15.81 3.44 8.17
N PHE A 6 -15.14 2.42 7.68
CA PHE A 6 -15.30 1.88 6.33
C PHE A 6 -15.78 0.43 6.42
N TYR A 7 -17.03 0.20 6.11
CA TYR A 7 -17.57 -1.16 6.03
C TYR A 7 -17.22 -1.81 4.69
N THR A 8 -16.83 -3.08 4.74
CA THR A 8 -16.56 -3.87 3.53
C THR A 8 -17.87 -4.12 2.78
N PRO A 9 -17.98 -3.80 1.47
CA PRO A 9 -19.15 -4.19 0.67
C PRO A 9 -19.34 -5.71 0.68
N LYS A 10 -20.59 -6.18 0.72
CA LYS A 10 -20.93 -7.61 0.81
C LYS A 10 -20.37 -8.41 -0.36
N ASP A 11 -20.52 -7.91 -1.56
CA ASP A 11 -20.00 -8.51 -2.78
C ASP A 11 -18.47 -8.57 -2.84
N LEU A 12 -17.78 -7.59 -2.25
CA LEU A 12 -16.33 -7.65 -2.04
C LEU A 12 -15.95 -8.73 -1.02
N ALA A 13 -16.70 -8.84 0.07
CA ALA A 13 -16.47 -9.88 1.07
C ALA A 13 -16.58 -11.29 0.44
N GLU A 14 -17.63 -11.54 -0.35
CA GLU A 14 -17.81 -12.79 -1.09
C GLU A 14 -16.66 -13.06 -2.09
N LEU A 15 -16.15 -12.01 -2.74
CA LEU A 15 -15.00 -12.13 -3.64
C LEU A 15 -13.73 -12.54 -2.89
N LEU A 16 -13.44 -11.87 -1.77
CA LEU A 16 -12.21 -12.13 -0.99
C LEU A 16 -12.16 -13.53 -0.41
N LEU A 17 -13.31 -14.10 -0.01
CA LEU A 17 -13.38 -15.45 0.51
C LEU A 17 -13.02 -16.53 -0.53
N LYS A 18 -13.10 -16.25 -1.83
CA LYS A 18 -12.64 -17.18 -2.88
C LYS A 18 -11.13 -17.43 -2.84
N PHE A 19 -10.38 -16.62 -2.11
CA PHE A 19 -8.93 -16.78 -1.91
C PHE A 19 -8.58 -17.65 -0.70
N VAL A 20 -9.56 -18.09 0.08
CA VAL A 20 -9.31 -19.11 1.12
C VAL A 20 -9.06 -20.44 0.42
N PRO A 21 -7.89 -21.10 0.67
CA PRO A 21 -7.58 -22.37 0.04
C PRO A 21 -8.65 -23.46 0.34
N SER A 22 -9.21 -24.07 -0.71
CA SER A 22 -10.36 -25.00 -0.62
C SER A 22 -10.09 -26.25 0.21
N GLN A 23 -8.83 -26.66 0.35
CA GLN A 23 -8.46 -27.85 1.14
C GLN A 23 -8.38 -27.55 2.65
N ARG A 24 -8.60 -26.32 3.08
CA ARG A 24 -8.52 -25.95 4.50
C ARG A 24 -9.84 -26.23 5.21
N PRO A 25 -9.86 -27.07 6.27
CA PRO A 25 -11.03 -27.21 7.11
C PRO A 25 -11.20 -25.93 7.94
N ILE A 26 -12.30 -25.21 7.74
CA ILE A 26 -12.65 -23.99 8.49
C ILE A 26 -13.79 -24.35 9.45
N ARG A 27 -13.50 -24.40 10.76
CA ARG A 27 -14.43 -24.72 11.83
C ARG A 27 -14.69 -23.55 12.75
N SER A 28 -13.78 -22.56 12.76
CA SER A 28 -13.87 -21.37 13.61
C SER A 28 -13.43 -20.12 12.83
N ILE A 29 -14.24 -19.07 12.92
CA ILE A 29 -14.06 -17.83 12.17
C ILE A 29 -14.21 -16.64 13.13
N THR A 30 -13.34 -15.65 13.00
CA THR A 30 -13.48 -14.39 13.75
C THR A 30 -13.16 -13.16 12.90
N ASP A 31 -13.79 -12.05 13.27
CA ASP A 31 -13.41 -10.70 12.91
C ASP A 31 -13.43 -9.84 14.17
N ILE A 32 -12.26 -9.34 14.59
CA ILE A 32 -12.11 -8.55 15.83
C ILE A 32 -12.34 -7.05 15.64
N CYS A 33 -12.95 -6.66 14.52
CA CYS A 33 -13.50 -5.34 14.21
C CYS A 33 -14.62 -5.50 13.19
N CYS A 34 -15.65 -6.30 13.56
CA CYS A 34 -16.62 -6.91 12.62
C CYS A 34 -17.55 -5.89 11.92
N GLY A 35 -17.70 -4.70 12.49
CA GLY A 35 -18.51 -3.63 11.90
C GLY A 35 -19.89 -4.13 11.47
N SER A 36 -20.25 -3.94 10.19
CA SER A 36 -21.55 -4.32 9.64
C SER A 36 -21.72 -5.82 9.39
N TRP A 37 -20.87 -6.70 9.88
CA TRP A 37 -20.93 -8.16 9.71
C TRP A 37 -20.74 -8.67 8.29
N ASN A 38 -20.46 -7.83 7.30
CA ASN A 38 -20.44 -8.25 5.90
C ASN A 38 -19.39 -9.32 5.59
N LEU A 39 -18.18 -9.23 6.19
CA LEU A 39 -17.15 -10.26 6.04
C LEU A 39 -17.59 -11.58 6.68
N LEU A 40 -18.13 -11.53 7.90
CA LEU A 40 -18.61 -12.71 8.62
C LEU A 40 -19.88 -13.30 7.97
N SER A 41 -20.77 -12.48 7.42
CA SER A 41 -21.94 -12.94 6.68
C SER A 41 -21.56 -13.73 5.43
N ALA A 42 -20.59 -13.23 4.67
CA ALA A 42 -20.06 -13.96 3.51
C ALA A 42 -19.38 -15.28 3.93
N ALA A 43 -18.64 -15.25 5.06
CA ALA A 43 -18.01 -16.44 5.62
C ALA A 43 -19.04 -17.48 6.10
N LYS A 44 -20.12 -17.04 6.75
CA LYS A 44 -21.23 -17.91 7.18
C LYS A 44 -21.89 -18.63 6.02
N ALA A 45 -22.08 -17.92 4.91
CA ALA A 45 -22.66 -18.52 3.70
C ALA A 45 -21.74 -19.60 3.09
N GLN A 46 -20.43 -19.42 3.16
CA GLN A 46 -19.45 -20.40 2.62
C GLN A 46 -19.14 -21.54 3.60
N TYR A 47 -19.19 -21.27 4.90
CA TYR A 47 -18.88 -22.21 5.99
C TYR A 47 -20.01 -22.26 7.03
N PRO A 48 -21.18 -22.84 6.69
CA PRO A 48 -22.40 -22.76 7.51
C PRO A 48 -22.24 -23.40 8.89
N ASP A 49 -21.39 -24.41 9.03
CA ASP A 49 -21.17 -25.16 10.27
C ASP A 49 -20.05 -24.57 11.14
N ALA A 50 -19.35 -23.52 10.67
CA ALA A 50 -18.28 -22.91 11.44
C ALA A 50 -18.82 -22.08 12.63
N LYS A 51 -18.14 -22.16 13.78
CA LYS A 51 -18.35 -21.24 14.90
C LYS A 51 -17.88 -19.85 14.45
N ILE A 52 -18.74 -18.85 14.57
CA ILE A 52 -18.46 -17.48 14.18
C ILE A 52 -18.49 -16.56 15.39
N VAL A 53 -17.44 -15.73 15.54
CA VAL A 53 -17.34 -14.73 16.58
C VAL A 53 -17.03 -13.37 15.94
N GLY A 54 -17.91 -12.41 16.13
CA GLY A 54 -17.70 -11.01 15.76
C GLY A 54 -17.40 -10.16 16.99
N VAL A 55 -16.37 -9.35 16.93
CA VAL A 55 -16.00 -8.43 18.03
C VAL A 55 -16.02 -7.00 17.49
N ASP A 56 -16.58 -6.09 18.25
CA ASP A 56 -16.50 -4.66 17.94
C ASP A 56 -16.63 -3.82 19.23
N ILE A 57 -16.13 -2.59 19.16
CA ILE A 57 -16.24 -1.62 20.25
C ILE A 57 -17.60 -0.92 20.26
N ASP A 58 -18.34 -0.98 19.17
CA ASP A 58 -19.70 -0.42 19.09
C ASP A 58 -20.73 -1.49 19.45
N GLU A 59 -21.29 -1.39 20.66
CA GLU A 59 -22.30 -2.29 21.18
C GLU A 59 -23.54 -2.41 20.28
N LYS A 60 -23.89 -1.36 19.55
CA LYS A 60 -25.07 -1.35 18.66
C LYS A 60 -24.99 -2.36 17.52
N LEU A 61 -23.80 -2.82 17.20
CA LEU A 61 -23.60 -3.81 16.13
C LEU A 61 -24.10 -5.21 16.51
N VAL A 62 -24.48 -5.44 17.76
CA VAL A 62 -25.19 -6.65 18.20
C VAL A 62 -26.51 -6.85 17.45
N GLU A 63 -27.20 -5.78 17.08
CA GLU A 63 -28.46 -5.84 16.33
C GLU A 63 -28.28 -6.48 14.94
N GLY A 64 -27.08 -6.41 14.37
CA GLY A 64 -26.73 -7.06 13.09
C GLY A 64 -26.13 -8.45 13.25
N CYS A 65 -26.08 -9.01 14.45
CA CYS A 65 -25.46 -10.30 14.71
C CYS A 65 -26.15 -11.40 13.90
N LEU A 66 -25.32 -12.26 13.27
CA LEU A 66 -25.82 -13.36 12.46
C LEU A 66 -26.40 -14.45 13.35
N GLU A 67 -27.41 -15.16 12.83
CA GLU A 67 -27.96 -16.33 13.47
C GLU A 67 -26.87 -17.38 13.76
N ASN A 68 -26.85 -17.91 14.99
CA ASN A 68 -25.84 -18.84 15.48
C ASN A 68 -24.38 -18.30 15.43
N ALA A 69 -24.21 -16.99 15.52
CA ALA A 69 -22.93 -16.35 15.75
C ALA A 69 -22.88 -15.72 17.14
N GLU A 70 -21.68 -15.47 17.64
CA GLU A 70 -21.43 -14.80 18.91
C GLU A 70 -20.97 -13.36 18.65
N PHE A 71 -21.59 -12.39 19.33
CA PHE A 71 -21.09 -11.01 19.36
C PHE A 71 -20.42 -10.73 20.70
N VAL A 72 -19.23 -10.16 20.65
CA VAL A 72 -18.51 -9.73 21.84
C VAL A 72 -18.27 -8.22 21.78
N HIS A 73 -18.88 -7.48 22.67
CA HIS A 73 -18.64 -6.05 22.84
C HIS A 73 -17.29 -5.85 23.57
N SER A 74 -16.24 -5.51 22.82
CA SER A 74 -14.89 -5.32 23.34
C SER A 74 -14.00 -4.58 22.34
N ASP A 75 -12.89 -4.00 22.84
CA ASP A 75 -11.75 -3.69 21.97
C ASP A 75 -11.16 -5.01 21.41
N GLY A 76 -11.08 -5.13 20.10
CA GLY A 76 -10.60 -6.35 19.44
C GLY A 76 -9.20 -6.78 19.90
N ARG A 77 -8.35 -5.83 20.33
CA ARG A 77 -7.02 -6.11 20.88
C ARG A 77 -7.11 -6.73 22.28
N GLU A 78 -8.04 -6.27 23.11
CA GLU A 78 -8.29 -6.86 24.43
C GLU A 78 -8.90 -8.25 24.32
N TYR A 79 -9.83 -8.41 23.38
CA TYR A 79 -10.37 -9.72 23.05
C TYR A 79 -9.27 -10.69 22.63
N ALA A 80 -8.40 -10.30 21.69
CA ALA A 80 -7.29 -11.14 21.24
C ALA A 80 -6.40 -11.57 22.41
N ASP A 81 -5.99 -10.64 23.28
CA ASP A 81 -5.19 -10.94 24.47
C ASP A 81 -5.89 -11.95 25.42
N SER A 82 -7.22 -11.84 25.56
CA SER A 82 -7.98 -12.78 26.38
C SER A 82 -8.02 -14.19 25.82
N GLN A 83 -8.16 -14.30 24.48
CA GLN A 83 -8.19 -15.61 23.80
C GLN A 83 -6.80 -16.27 23.85
N VAL A 84 -5.72 -15.52 23.63
CA VAL A 84 -4.35 -16.02 23.72
C VAL A 84 -4.04 -16.58 25.11
N LYS A 85 -4.48 -15.92 26.19
CA LYS A 85 -4.34 -16.42 27.57
C LYS A 85 -5.07 -17.75 27.79
N GLN A 86 -6.12 -18.01 27.02
CA GLN A 86 -6.90 -19.25 27.06
C GLN A 86 -6.41 -20.30 26.03
N ASN A 87 -5.33 -20.00 25.29
CA ASN A 87 -4.82 -20.83 24.18
C ASN A 87 -5.87 -21.10 23.09
N LEU A 88 -6.76 -20.15 22.86
CA LEU A 88 -7.76 -20.22 21.80
C LEU A 88 -7.25 -19.57 20.52
N SER A 89 -7.64 -20.15 19.40
CA SER A 89 -7.26 -19.69 18.05
C SER A 89 -8.39 -19.96 17.06
N PHE A 90 -8.29 -19.37 15.87
CA PHE A 90 -9.30 -19.48 14.83
C PHE A 90 -8.68 -19.99 13.53
N ASP A 91 -9.46 -20.74 12.74
CA ASP A 91 -9.02 -21.27 11.45
C ASP A 91 -9.02 -20.19 10.35
N LEU A 92 -10.03 -19.30 10.41
CA LEU A 92 -10.15 -18.15 9.49
C LEU A 92 -10.32 -16.87 10.27
N ILE A 93 -9.48 -15.90 9.96
CA ILE A 93 -9.53 -14.57 10.53
C ILE A 93 -9.79 -13.59 9.41
N LEU A 94 -10.84 -12.80 9.56
CA LEU A 94 -11.23 -11.75 8.63
C LEU A 94 -11.03 -10.40 9.32
N SER A 95 -10.56 -9.39 8.60
CA SER A 95 -10.37 -8.09 9.24
C SER A 95 -10.35 -6.94 8.22
N ASN A 96 -11.14 -5.92 8.49
CA ASN A 96 -11.01 -4.61 7.88
C ASN A 96 -10.82 -3.58 9.00
N PRO A 97 -9.63 -3.49 9.60
CA PRO A 97 -9.41 -2.70 10.79
C PRO A 97 -9.50 -1.21 10.53
N PRO A 98 -9.76 -0.39 11.55
CA PRO A 98 -9.68 1.05 11.43
C PRO A 98 -8.26 1.48 11.03
N PHE A 99 -8.16 2.49 10.13
CA PHE A 99 -6.88 3.03 9.69
C PHE A 99 -6.62 4.38 10.34
N GLY A 100 -5.40 4.59 10.82
CA GLY A 100 -5.07 5.88 11.37
C GLY A 100 -3.90 5.88 12.35
N ALA A 101 -3.55 7.08 12.80
CA ALA A 101 -2.55 7.25 13.84
C ALA A 101 -3.17 6.98 15.22
N LEU A 102 -2.46 6.20 16.02
CA LEU A 102 -2.75 6.02 17.44
C LEU A 102 -2.11 7.15 18.23
N LYS A 103 -2.85 7.67 19.21
CA LYS A 103 -2.26 8.47 20.28
C LYS A 103 -1.50 7.56 21.25
N GLU A 104 -0.62 8.13 22.04
CA GLU A 104 0.21 7.32 22.94
C GLU A 104 -0.61 6.62 24.04
N ASP A 105 -1.68 7.25 24.49
CA ASP A 105 -2.64 6.72 25.46
C ASP A 105 -3.58 5.65 24.89
N GLU A 106 -3.79 5.64 23.57
CA GLU A 106 -4.58 4.64 22.86
C GLU A 106 -3.79 3.37 22.52
N LYS A 107 -2.46 3.40 22.72
CA LYS A 107 -1.57 2.31 22.38
C LYS A 107 -1.71 1.15 23.35
N LYS A 108 -2.08 -0.03 22.83
CA LYS A 108 -2.28 -1.24 23.63
C LYS A 108 -1.01 -2.05 23.79
N TYR A 109 -0.26 -2.22 22.72
CA TYR A 109 0.95 -3.04 22.71
C TYR A 109 2.21 -2.17 22.80
N ARG A 110 3.17 -2.60 23.63
CA ARG A 110 4.44 -1.88 23.88
C ARG A 110 5.65 -2.81 23.88
N GLU A 111 5.54 -3.93 23.18
CA GLU A 111 6.64 -4.89 23.08
C GLU A 111 7.81 -4.28 22.32
N LYS A 112 8.98 -4.22 22.96
CA LYS A 112 10.22 -3.76 22.31
C LYS A 112 10.69 -4.78 21.28
N GLY A 113 11.17 -4.28 20.14
CA GLY A 113 11.70 -5.12 19.06
C GLY A 113 10.63 -5.67 18.11
N ASN A 114 9.35 -5.51 18.40
CA ASN A 114 8.29 -5.89 17.49
C ASN A 114 7.83 -4.70 16.64
N THR A 115 8.09 -4.78 15.34
CA THR A 115 7.82 -3.70 14.38
C THR A 115 6.36 -3.23 14.39
N LEU A 116 5.40 -4.14 14.61
CA LEU A 116 3.98 -3.80 14.61
C LEU A 116 3.58 -3.09 15.90
N THR A 117 4.05 -3.58 17.04
CA THR A 117 3.72 -3.01 18.35
C THR A 117 4.46 -1.70 18.63
N GLU A 118 5.60 -1.47 17.99
CA GLU A 118 6.29 -0.16 18.01
C GLU A 118 5.63 0.88 17.09
N SER A 119 4.68 0.47 16.27
CA SER A 119 3.95 1.37 15.38
C SER A 119 3.03 2.30 16.16
N LYS A 120 2.80 3.49 15.59
CA LYS A 120 1.75 4.42 16.04
C LYS A 120 0.56 4.37 15.09
N ARG A 121 0.14 3.16 14.68
CA ARG A 121 -0.91 2.93 13.70
C ARG A 121 -1.89 1.87 14.18
N TYR A 122 -3.20 2.18 14.11
CA TYR A 122 -4.27 1.24 14.49
C TYR A 122 -4.17 -0.07 13.71
N GLU A 123 -4.08 0.02 12.39
CA GLU A 123 -4.03 -1.15 11.53
C GLU A 123 -2.80 -2.05 11.78
N ALA A 124 -1.71 -1.51 12.32
CA ALA A 124 -0.56 -2.32 12.69
C ALA A 124 -0.78 -3.10 14.00
N GLU A 125 -1.37 -2.46 15.02
CA GLU A 125 -1.74 -3.15 16.25
C GLU A 125 -2.83 -4.19 16.01
N MET A 126 -3.81 -3.89 15.15
CA MET A 126 -4.84 -4.85 14.78
C MET A 126 -4.28 -6.04 13.99
N LEU A 127 -3.31 -5.80 13.10
CA LEU A 127 -2.60 -6.90 12.42
C LEU A 127 -1.87 -7.80 13.44
N TRP A 128 -1.24 -7.22 14.46
CA TRP A 128 -0.62 -7.99 15.54
C TRP A 128 -1.65 -8.79 16.34
N ALA A 129 -2.75 -8.18 16.75
CA ALA A 129 -3.82 -8.84 17.49
C ALA A 129 -4.41 -10.03 16.69
N ASN A 130 -4.74 -9.81 15.43
CA ASN A 130 -5.21 -10.86 14.54
C ASN A 130 -4.18 -12.00 14.36
N TYR A 131 -2.89 -11.67 14.23
CA TYR A 131 -1.82 -12.66 14.10
C TYR A 131 -1.71 -13.57 15.34
N GLN A 132 -1.91 -13.02 16.53
CA GLN A 132 -1.89 -13.80 17.78
C GLN A 132 -2.99 -14.85 17.82
N LEU A 133 -4.15 -14.59 17.21
CA LEU A 133 -5.28 -15.51 17.13
C LEU A 133 -5.10 -16.65 16.10
N MET A 134 -4.06 -16.57 15.28
CA MET A 134 -3.76 -17.61 14.27
C MET A 134 -3.10 -18.83 14.92
N ASN A 135 -3.57 -20.03 14.58
CA ASN A 135 -2.82 -21.27 14.75
C ASN A 135 -1.99 -21.59 13.49
N SER A 136 -1.29 -22.70 13.51
CA SER A 136 -0.37 -23.12 12.43
C SER A 136 -1.04 -23.43 11.08
N ASN A 137 -2.35 -23.50 11.02
CA ASN A 137 -3.12 -23.79 9.80
C ASN A 137 -4.07 -22.66 9.43
N SER A 138 -4.06 -21.58 10.20
CA SER A 138 -4.98 -20.46 10.01
C SER A 138 -4.70 -19.68 8.75
N ILE A 139 -5.77 -19.21 8.14
CA ILE A 139 -5.76 -18.19 7.09
C ILE A 139 -6.28 -16.88 7.66
N MET A 140 -5.60 -15.79 7.33
CA MET A 140 -6.08 -14.43 7.61
C MET A 140 -6.28 -13.68 6.30
N ILE A 141 -7.44 -13.07 6.13
CA ILE A 141 -7.70 -12.06 5.09
C ILE A 141 -7.82 -10.71 5.78
N ILE A 142 -6.85 -9.84 5.53
CA ILE A 142 -6.84 -8.51 6.15
C ILE A 142 -6.75 -7.42 5.09
N ILE A 143 -7.61 -6.41 5.22
CA ILE A 143 -7.60 -5.22 4.36
C ILE A 143 -6.73 -4.16 5.01
N LEU A 144 -5.77 -3.62 4.27
CA LEU A 144 -4.79 -2.63 4.73
C LEU A 144 -4.65 -1.49 3.72
N PRO A 145 -4.12 -0.33 4.11
CA PRO A 145 -3.70 0.69 3.15
C PRO A 145 -2.67 0.15 2.15
N SER A 146 -2.76 0.53 0.86
CA SER A 146 -1.83 0.08 -0.19
C SER A 146 -0.36 0.38 0.12
N THR A 147 -0.11 1.37 0.99
CA THR A 147 1.23 1.70 1.47
C THR A 147 1.94 0.53 2.17
N TYR A 148 1.20 -0.47 2.67
CA TYR A 148 1.78 -1.71 3.19
C TYR A 148 2.50 -2.50 2.09
N VAL A 149 2.08 -2.37 0.84
CA VAL A 149 2.70 -3.04 -0.33
C VAL A 149 3.74 -2.14 -1.00
N ASP A 150 3.42 -0.87 -1.26
CA ASP A 150 4.22 0.00 -2.12
C ASP A 150 4.97 1.12 -1.36
N GLY A 151 4.63 1.38 -0.10
CA GLY A 151 5.25 2.44 0.69
C GLY A 151 6.68 2.11 1.12
N THR A 152 7.65 3.01 0.85
CA THR A 152 9.05 2.82 1.24
C THR A 152 9.23 2.73 2.75
N ALA A 153 8.51 3.56 3.52
CA ALA A 153 8.53 3.54 4.99
C ALA A 153 7.93 2.25 5.58
N TYR A 154 7.14 1.52 4.80
CA TYR A 154 6.47 0.29 5.21
C TYR A 154 7.26 -0.98 4.94
N LYS A 155 8.49 -0.88 4.42
CA LYS A 155 9.35 -2.04 4.16
C LYS A 155 9.57 -2.91 5.40
N LYS A 156 9.69 -2.31 6.58
CA LYS A 156 9.83 -3.03 7.86
C LYS A 156 8.59 -3.88 8.19
N TYR A 157 7.37 -3.39 7.90
CA TYR A 157 6.15 -4.16 8.12
C TYR A 157 6.04 -5.32 7.13
N ARG A 158 6.37 -5.12 5.86
CA ARG A 158 6.42 -6.20 4.86
C ARG A 158 7.38 -7.32 5.26
N ARG A 159 8.57 -6.95 5.74
CA ARG A 159 9.53 -7.94 6.26
C ARG A 159 8.97 -8.72 7.45
N TRP A 160 8.34 -8.01 8.39
CA TRP A 160 7.72 -8.66 9.53
C TRP A 160 6.62 -9.65 9.09
N ILE A 161 5.72 -9.23 8.19
CA ILE A 161 4.67 -10.11 7.65
C ILE A 161 5.30 -11.32 6.97
N ALA A 162 6.28 -11.13 6.10
CA ALA A 162 6.92 -12.22 5.36
C ALA A 162 7.74 -13.17 6.24
N GLN A 163 8.26 -12.70 7.37
CA GLN A 163 8.97 -13.53 8.34
C GLN A 163 8.01 -14.42 9.14
N ASN A 164 6.80 -13.95 9.41
CA ASN A 164 5.85 -14.61 10.30
C ASN A 164 4.70 -15.31 9.54
N CYS A 165 4.44 -14.90 8.30
CA CYS A 165 3.38 -15.46 7.46
C CYS A 165 3.90 -15.83 6.06
N ASN A 166 3.31 -16.87 5.47
CA ASN A 166 3.33 -17.07 4.04
C ASN A 166 2.30 -16.10 3.43
N VAL A 167 2.76 -15.19 2.58
CA VAL A 167 1.88 -14.30 1.83
C VAL A 167 1.40 -15.05 0.61
N LEU A 168 0.14 -15.47 0.60
CA LEU A 168 -0.43 -16.25 -0.49
C LEU A 168 -0.82 -15.34 -1.66
N ASP A 169 -1.63 -14.33 -1.35
CA ASP A 169 -2.14 -13.39 -2.34
C ASP A 169 -2.11 -11.96 -1.84
N VAL A 170 -1.87 -11.03 -2.76
CA VAL A 170 -1.98 -9.58 -2.58
C VAL A 170 -2.98 -9.04 -3.61
N ILE A 171 -4.10 -8.53 -3.15
CA ILE A 171 -5.21 -8.10 -4.01
C ILE A 171 -5.33 -6.58 -3.90
N HIS A 172 -4.94 -5.85 -4.94
CA HIS A 172 -5.12 -4.41 -5.02
C HIS A 172 -6.58 -4.08 -5.27
N LEU A 173 -7.19 -3.30 -4.37
CA LEU A 173 -8.58 -2.87 -4.47
C LEU A 173 -8.67 -1.53 -5.21
N PRO A 174 -9.71 -1.29 -6.01
CA PRO A 174 -9.87 -0.04 -6.73
C PRO A 174 -10.05 1.14 -5.77
N GLN A 175 -9.68 2.32 -6.24
CA GLN A 175 -9.98 3.55 -5.54
C GLN A 175 -11.52 3.69 -5.42
N ASN A 176 -12.00 4.22 -4.31
CA ASN A 176 -13.43 4.33 -3.98
C ASN A 176 -14.14 3.01 -3.59
N THR A 177 -13.43 1.91 -3.37
CA THR A 177 -13.99 0.68 -2.79
C THR A 177 -14.82 0.96 -1.52
N PHE A 178 -14.38 1.93 -0.73
CA PHE A 178 -15.03 2.36 0.50
C PHE A 178 -15.66 3.75 0.34
N GLY A 179 -16.59 3.88 -0.60
CA GLY A 179 -17.34 5.10 -0.84
C GLY A 179 -16.50 6.26 -1.38
N LYS A 180 -16.68 7.47 -0.85
CA LYS A 180 -15.94 8.67 -1.31
C LYS A 180 -14.49 8.74 -0.84
N SER A 181 -13.97 7.72 -0.17
CA SER A 181 -12.58 7.68 0.28
C SER A 181 -11.63 7.53 -0.91
N LYS A 182 -10.64 8.41 -1.00
CA LYS A 182 -9.56 8.30 -1.98
C LYS A 182 -8.45 7.34 -1.52
N LEU A 183 -8.64 6.64 -0.41
CA LEU A 183 -7.67 5.69 0.12
C LEU A 183 -7.59 4.47 -0.78
N LYS A 184 -6.39 4.17 -1.27
CA LYS A 184 -6.11 2.90 -1.95
C LYS A 184 -5.84 1.84 -0.90
N THR A 185 -6.45 0.70 -1.04
CA THR A 185 -6.31 -0.43 -0.13
C THR A 185 -5.90 -1.69 -0.86
N VAL A 186 -5.41 -2.65 -0.09
CA VAL A 186 -5.08 -4.00 -0.54
C VAL A 186 -5.70 -5.00 0.43
N ALA A 187 -6.13 -6.14 -0.05
CA ALA A 187 -6.39 -7.29 0.80
C ALA A 187 -5.17 -8.23 0.73
N LEU A 188 -4.70 -8.66 1.89
CA LEU A 188 -3.64 -9.65 2.02
C LEU A 188 -4.26 -10.98 2.46
N VAL A 189 -3.91 -12.06 1.78
CA VAL A 189 -4.24 -13.43 2.19
C VAL A 189 -2.97 -14.04 2.77
N LEU A 190 -3.00 -14.29 4.08
CA LEU A 190 -1.86 -14.70 4.87
C LEU A 190 -2.13 -16.06 5.53
N GLU A 191 -1.13 -16.92 5.51
CA GLU A 191 -1.12 -18.19 6.27
C GLU A 191 -0.04 -18.09 7.34
N LYS A 192 -0.34 -18.50 8.57
CA LYS A 192 0.68 -18.49 9.64
C LYS A 192 1.81 -19.46 9.30
N LYS A 193 3.05 -18.94 9.33
CA LYS A 193 4.24 -19.72 8.94
C LYS A 193 4.59 -20.71 10.04
N GLN A 194 4.74 -21.97 9.67
CA GLN A 194 5.21 -23.04 10.58
C GLN A 194 6.70 -23.29 10.41
N THR A 195 7.14 -23.42 9.16
CA THR A 195 8.52 -23.67 8.77
C THR A 195 8.85 -22.80 7.55
N PRO A 196 10.12 -22.44 7.33
CA PRO A 196 10.49 -21.74 6.12
C PRO A 196 10.13 -22.57 4.87
N ASN A 197 9.17 -22.07 4.08
CA ASN A 197 8.83 -22.67 2.79
C ASN A 197 9.52 -21.89 1.68
N THR A 198 10.71 -22.32 1.30
CA THR A 198 11.53 -21.64 0.28
C THR A 198 10.94 -21.68 -1.12
N ASN A 199 9.98 -22.59 -1.37
CA ASN A 199 9.32 -22.76 -2.67
C ASN A 199 7.99 -21.99 -2.78
N ALA A 200 7.57 -21.31 -1.72
CA ALA A 200 6.35 -20.52 -1.75
C ALA A 200 6.45 -19.35 -2.74
N SER A 201 5.36 -19.05 -3.40
CA SER A 201 5.20 -17.88 -4.25
C SER A 201 3.99 -17.06 -3.80
N THR A 202 4.04 -15.76 -4.05
CA THR A 202 2.94 -14.83 -3.76
C THR A 202 2.35 -14.35 -5.05
N ASN A 203 1.04 -14.46 -5.22
CA ASN A 203 0.33 -13.96 -6.39
C ASN A 203 -0.18 -12.54 -6.13
N PHE A 204 -0.03 -11.69 -7.12
CA PHE A 204 -0.53 -10.32 -7.10
C PHE A 204 -1.69 -10.17 -8.06
N HIS A 205 -2.74 -9.53 -7.58
CA HIS A 205 -3.99 -9.38 -8.30
C HIS A 205 -4.44 -7.91 -8.31
N GLN A 206 -5.18 -7.55 -9.34
CA GLN A 206 -5.92 -6.30 -9.42
C GLN A 206 -7.40 -6.60 -9.42
N ALA A 207 -8.11 -6.14 -8.40
CA ALA A 207 -9.57 -6.13 -8.39
C ALA A 207 -10.09 -4.92 -9.14
N SER A 208 -11.19 -5.09 -9.85
CA SER A 208 -11.94 -4.01 -10.50
C SER A 208 -13.44 -4.23 -10.31
N PHE A 209 -14.18 -3.12 -10.29
CA PHE A 209 -15.64 -3.14 -10.14
C PHE A 209 -16.30 -2.40 -11.31
N ASN A 210 -17.07 -3.14 -12.09
CA ASN A 210 -17.94 -2.60 -13.14
C ASN A 210 -19.24 -3.40 -13.15
N LYS A 211 -20.24 -2.96 -12.35
CA LYS A 211 -21.46 -3.68 -12.00
C LYS A 211 -21.22 -4.98 -11.22
N GLN A 212 -20.12 -5.68 -11.48
CA GLN A 212 -19.67 -6.87 -10.78
C GLN A 212 -18.17 -6.79 -10.50
N TRP A 213 -17.72 -7.45 -9.44
CA TRP A 213 -16.32 -7.60 -9.14
C TRP A 213 -15.65 -8.57 -10.12
N SER A 214 -14.47 -8.19 -10.55
CA SER A 214 -13.58 -9.05 -11.33
C SER A 214 -12.15 -8.96 -10.78
N ILE A 215 -11.41 -10.06 -10.93
CA ILE A 215 -10.04 -10.19 -10.51
C ILE A 215 -9.18 -10.54 -11.72
N SER A 216 -8.07 -9.84 -11.89
CA SER A 216 -7.04 -10.21 -12.84
C SER A 216 -5.72 -10.46 -12.11
N HIS A 217 -5.07 -11.58 -12.43
CA HIS A 217 -3.70 -11.82 -11.99
C HIS A 217 -2.77 -10.84 -12.68
N THR A 218 -1.84 -10.25 -11.95
CA THR A 218 -0.88 -9.28 -12.49
C THR A 218 0.53 -9.87 -12.61
N HIS A 219 1.03 -10.47 -11.55
CA HIS A 219 2.35 -11.11 -11.50
C HIS A 219 2.48 -11.99 -10.25
N THR A 220 3.56 -12.76 -10.22
CA THR A 220 3.92 -13.59 -9.08
C THR A 220 5.33 -13.26 -8.62
N LEU A 221 5.57 -13.19 -7.32
CA LEU A 221 6.89 -13.00 -6.73
C LEU A 221 7.33 -14.24 -5.95
N THR A 222 8.63 -14.50 -5.97
CA THR A 222 9.23 -15.61 -5.22
C THR A 222 9.28 -15.28 -3.73
N HIS A 223 9.32 -16.31 -2.91
CA HIS A 223 9.46 -16.21 -1.45
C HIS A 223 10.63 -15.31 -1.02
N THR A 224 11.80 -15.47 -1.61
CA THR A 224 13.00 -14.67 -1.31
C THR A 224 12.80 -13.17 -1.57
N THR A 225 12.08 -12.83 -2.64
CA THR A 225 11.72 -11.45 -2.96
C THR A 225 10.76 -10.87 -1.91
N ILE A 226 9.75 -11.63 -1.53
CA ILE A 226 8.78 -11.27 -0.49
C ILE A 226 9.47 -11.05 0.87
N GLU A 227 10.35 -11.96 1.29
CA GLU A 227 11.11 -11.86 2.55
C GLU A 227 12.06 -10.65 2.57
N SER A 228 12.60 -10.24 1.44
CA SER A 228 13.41 -9.03 1.36
C SER A 228 12.62 -7.74 1.64
N GLY A 229 11.29 -7.85 1.70
CA GLY A 229 10.35 -6.73 1.84
C GLY A 229 10.17 -5.92 0.55
N ILE A 230 10.52 -6.52 -0.60
CA ILE A 230 10.30 -5.97 -1.94
C ILE A 230 9.05 -6.66 -2.51
N TRP A 231 7.91 -5.97 -2.44
CA TRP A 231 6.61 -6.48 -2.92
C TRP A 231 6.15 -5.79 -4.19
N THR A 232 7.04 -5.07 -4.85
CA THR A 232 6.82 -4.42 -6.13
C THR A 232 7.88 -4.89 -7.12
N THR A 233 7.50 -5.08 -8.35
CA THR A 233 8.40 -5.59 -9.41
C THR A 233 9.38 -4.55 -9.95
N PHE A 234 9.25 -3.29 -9.54
CA PHE A 234 10.06 -2.21 -10.08
C PHE A 234 10.95 -1.56 -9.02
N PRO A 235 12.19 -1.23 -9.36
CA PRO A 235 13.08 -0.50 -8.47
C PRO A 235 12.56 0.93 -8.27
N THR A 236 12.19 1.27 -7.03
CA THR A 236 11.55 2.54 -6.64
C THR A 236 12.42 3.79 -6.82
N THR A 237 13.69 3.64 -7.16
CA THR A 237 14.63 4.76 -7.26
C THR A 237 15.17 5.03 -8.65
N SER A 238 15.11 4.06 -9.56
CA SER A 238 15.47 4.22 -10.97
C SER A 238 14.88 3.10 -11.83
N ALA A 239 14.58 3.38 -13.07
CA ALA A 239 14.17 2.41 -14.07
C ALA A 239 14.81 2.76 -15.42
N THR A 240 14.97 1.76 -16.30
CA THR A 240 15.37 1.97 -17.68
C THR A 240 14.27 1.41 -18.58
N VAL A 241 13.76 2.24 -19.49
CA VAL A 241 12.71 1.87 -20.47
C VAL A 241 13.20 2.32 -21.83
N ASP A 242 13.31 1.40 -22.78
CA ASP A 242 13.81 1.66 -24.13
C ASP A 242 15.10 2.52 -24.16
N GLY A 243 16.05 2.19 -23.26
CA GLY A 243 17.32 2.92 -23.15
C GLY A 243 17.24 4.24 -22.36
N LEU A 244 16.06 4.68 -21.94
CA LEU A 244 15.87 5.88 -21.13
C LEU A 244 16.12 5.60 -19.67
N HIS A 245 16.99 6.37 -19.04
CA HIS A 245 17.23 6.30 -17.62
C HIS A 245 16.30 7.27 -16.87
N ILE A 246 15.40 6.71 -16.05
CA ILE A 246 14.47 7.44 -15.22
C ILE A 246 14.88 7.24 -13.76
N PHE A 247 15.07 8.31 -13.02
CA PHE A 247 15.45 8.22 -11.62
C PHE A 247 14.79 9.27 -10.73
N ARG A 248 14.68 8.96 -9.47
CA ARG A 248 14.28 9.89 -8.41
C ARG A 248 15.53 10.48 -7.78
N GLY A 249 15.49 11.77 -7.49
CA GLY A 249 16.53 12.42 -6.69
C GLY A 249 16.64 11.82 -5.28
N ASN A 250 17.71 12.10 -4.58
CA ASN A 250 18.02 11.47 -3.29
C ASN A 250 18.39 12.45 -2.16
N VAL A 251 18.32 13.75 -2.40
CA VAL A 251 18.49 14.74 -1.33
C VAL A 251 17.17 14.91 -0.58
N SER A 252 17.13 14.50 0.67
CA SER A 252 15.93 14.62 1.52
C SER A 252 15.82 16.03 2.15
N SER A 253 14.62 16.40 2.57
CA SER A 253 14.39 17.68 3.26
C SER A 253 15.20 17.85 4.57
N LYS A 254 15.61 16.75 5.19
CA LYS A 254 16.49 16.77 6.39
C LYS A 254 17.90 17.27 6.10
N GLN A 255 18.32 17.28 4.84
CA GLN A 255 19.64 17.71 4.38
C GLN A 255 19.63 19.17 3.87
N PHE A 256 18.49 19.85 3.93
CA PHE A 256 18.39 21.24 3.48
C PHE A 256 19.07 22.18 4.48
N LEU A 257 19.76 23.17 3.93
CA LEU A 257 20.51 24.20 4.64
C LEU A 257 20.14 25.59 4.08
N ASP A 258 20.48 26.63 4.81
CA ASP A 258 20.31 28.02 4.33
C ASP A 258 21.41 28.41 3.35
N THR A 259 22.55 27.73 3.38
CA THR A 259 23.73 27.97 2.53
C THR A 259 24.17 26.68 1.85
N GLY A 260 24.97 26.76 0.80
CA GLY A 260 25.56 25.64 0.10
C GLY A 260 25.12 25.50 -1.34
N ASP A 261 25.21 24.26 -1.88
CA ASP A 261 24.88 23.95 -3.28
C ASP A 261 23.39 24.03 -3.54
N GLU A 262 23.00 24.65 -4.66
CA GLU A 262 21.61 24.68 -5.10
C GLU A 262 21.16 23.33 -5.63
N ILE A 263 20.02 22.87 -5.15
CA ILE A 263 19.35 21.63 -5.56
C ILE A 263 17.97 21.92 -6.15
N LEU A 264 17.54 21.08 -7.08
CA LEU A 264 16.17 21.12 -7.57
C LEU A 264 15.20 20.50 -6.56
N HIS A 265 14.09 21.18 -6.31
CA HIS A 265 13.06 20.77 -5.37
C HIS A 265 11.65 20.99 -5.93
N CYS A 266 10.66 20.32 -5.33
CA CYS A 266 9.26 20.47 -5.72
C CYS A 266 8.77 21.92 -5.53
N SER A 267 7.86 22.34 -6.40
CA SER A 267 7.25 23.66 -6.36
C SER A 267 5.81 23.61 -6.84
N SER A 268 5.01 24.55 -6.39
CA SER A 268 3.71 24.86 -6.99
C SER A 268 3.79 26.03 -7.99
N THR A 269 5.00 26.50 -8.29
CA THR A 269 5.22 27.71 -9.12
C THR A 269 5.04 27.40 -10.61
N PHE A 270 4.26 28.25 -11.27
CA PHE A 270 4.07 28.25 -12.71
C PHE A 270 4.59 29.54 -13.30
N TYR A 271 5.27 29.43 -14.43
CA TYR A 271 5.71 30.57 -15.22
C TYR A 271 5.28 30.37 -16.69
N ARG A 272 4.55 31.33 -17.25
CA ARG A 272 3.99 31.24 -18.62
C ARG A 272 3.27 29.90 -18.87
N SER A 273 2.40 29.51 -17.95
CA SER A 273 1.64 28.25 -17.96
C SER A 273 2.48 26.97 -17.88
N CYS A 274 3.79 27.06 -17.68
CA CYS A 274 4.66 25.92 -17.45
C CYS A 274 5.02 25.80 -15.96
N TRP A 275 5.02 24.57 -15.45
CA TRP A 275 5.54 24.29 -14.12
C TRP A 275 7.07 24.50 -14.09
N ARG A 276 7.58 25.01 -12.98
CA ARG A 276 9.03 25.17 -12.74
C ARG A 276 9.39 24.63 -11.37
N PRO A 277 10.50 23.85 -11.24
CA PRO A 277 11.00 23.46 -9.93
C PRO A 277 11.51 24.70 -9.16
N SER A 278 11.41 24.64 -7.84
CA SER A 278 12.11 25.58 -6.95
C SER A 278 13.54 25.13 -6.70
N THR A 279 14.32 25.98 -6.06
CA THR A 279 15.64 25.60 -5.55
C THR A 279 15.64 25.58 -4.03
N ARG A 280 16.48 24.72 -3.46
CA ARG A 280 16.87 24.65 -2.05
C ARG A 280 18.40 24.55 -1.99
N LYS A 281 18.96 24.60 -0.80
CA LYS A 281 20.41 24.45 -0.64
C LYS A 281 20.73 23.26 0.25
N CYS A 282 21.86 22.61 0.00
CA CYS A 282 22.39 21.52 0.83
C CYS A 282 23.93 21.51 0.75
N ASN A 283 24.56 20.74 1.61
CA ASN A 283 25.96 20.40 1.43
C ASN A 283 26.08 19.19 0.48
N GLY A 284 26.35 19.46 -0.79
CA GLY A 284 26.43 18.43 -1.84
C GLY A 284 27.49 17.37 -1.59
N SER A 285 28.58 17.70 -0.89
CA SER A 285 29.64 16.74 -0.56
C SER A 285 29.22 15.65 0.42
N THR A 286 28.14 15.88 1.17
CA THR A 286 27.60 14.89 2.13
C THR A 286 26.54 13.96 1.52
N VAL A 287 26.16 14.19 0.25
CA VAL A 287 25.13 13.39 -0.42
C VAL A 287 25.72 12.10 -0.96
N ALA A 288 25.33 10.98 -0.41
CA ALA A 288 25.74 9.67 -0.93
C ALA A 288 25.16 9.41 -2.32
N HIS A 289 26.02 9.05 -3.29
CA HIS A 289 25.62 8.77 -4.69
C HIS A 289 24.79 9.91 -5.32
N PRO A 290 25.33 11.14 -5.42
CA PRO A 290 24.57 12.31 -5.80
C PRO A 290 23.98 12.18 -7.20
N LYS A 291 22.68 12.52 -7.34
CA LYS A 291 21.92 12.46 -8.59
C LYS A 291 21.68 13.86 -9.09
N PHE A 292 21.89 14.08 -10.39
CA PHE A 292 21.85 15.42 -11.02
C PHE A 292 20.88 15.44 -12.18
N ALA A 293 20.15 16.54 -12.31
CA ALA A 293 19.51 16.93 -13.55
C ALA A 293 20.46 17.81 -14.38
N LYS A 294 20.44 17.65 -15.70
CA LYS A 294 21.25 18.36 -16.68
C LYS A 294 20.35 19.08 -17.67
N ARG A 295 20.89 20.08 -18.37
CA ARG A 295 20.17 20.74 -19.46
C ARG A 295 19.69 19.72 -20.50
N GLY A 296 18.41 19.79 -20.86
CA GLY A 296 17.74 18.88 -21.77
C GLY A 296 17.00 17.72 -21.11
N ASP A 297 17.25 17.43 -19.83
CA ASP A 297 16.50 16.43 -19.09
C ASP A 297 15.04 16.85 -18.90
N ILE A 298 14.12 15.89 -18.80
CA ILE A 298 12.76 16.14 -18.33
C ILE A 298 12.75 16.02 -16.82
N VAL A 299 12.30 17.06 -16.13
CA VAL A 299 12.10 17.06 -14.68
C VAL A 299 10.61 17.05 -14.36
N ILE A 300 10.21 16.20 -13.44
CA ILE A 300 8.81 15.92 -13.09
C ILE A 300 8.63 16.13 -11.60
N ASN A 301 7.65 16.93 -11.22
CA ASN A 301 7.30 17.08 -9.81
C ASN A 301 6.66 15.80 -9.28
N ARG A 302 7.25 15.21 -8.25
CA ARG A 302 6.80 13.94 -7.69
C ARG A 302 5.71 14.08 -6.65
N ILE A 303 5.71 15.14 -5.85
CA ILE A 303 4.92 15.24 -4.61
C ILE A 303 4.18 16.57 -4.49
N GLY A 304 3.07 16.57 -3.76
CA GLY A 304 2.26 17.75 -3.46
C GLY A 304 1.20 18.02 -4.53
N ARG A 305 0.59 19.22 -4.46
CA ARG A 305 -0.49 19.64 -5.36
C ARG A 305 -0.08 19.65 -6.84
N SER A 306 1.20 19.87 -7.09
CA SER A 306 1.79 19.89 -8.43
C SER A 306 2.38 18.54 -8.85
N ALA A 307 2.09 17.42 -8.16
CA ALA A 307 2.56 16.11 -8.56
C ALA A 307 2.12 15.78 -10.00
N GLY A 308 3.06 15.28 -10.80
CA GLY A 308 2.86 14.96 -12.21
C GLY A 308 3.13 16.10 -13.19
N TYR A 309 3.23 17.35 -12.75
CA TYR A 309 3.67 18.42 -13.63
C TYR A 309 5.13 18.26 -14.01
N TRP A 310 5.47 18.63 -15.24
CA TRP A 310 6.81 18.46 -15.78
C TRP A 310 7.24 19.62 -16.67
N CYS A 311 8.56 19.75 -16.85
CA CYS A 311 9.14 20.64 -17.84
C CYS A 311 10.47 20.10 -18.35
N ILE A 312 10.95 20.62 -19.48
CA ILE A 312 12.34 20.44 -19.94
C ILE A 312 13.23 21.35 -19.09
N TYR A 313 14.29 20.79 -18.56
CA TYR A 313 15.24 21.51 -17.73
C TYR A 313 16.27 22.27 -18.62
N HIS A 314 16.37 23.57 -18.45
CA HIS A 314 17.20 24.45 -19.32
C HIS A 314 18.42 25.05 -18.62
N GLU A 315 18.59 24.79 -17.31
CA GLU A 315 19.63 25.40 -16.53
C GLU A 315 20.88 24.52 -16.38
N LYS A 316 21.90 25.04 -15.63
CA LYS A 316 23.11 24.27 -15.31
C LYS A 316 22.81 23.02 -14.50
N LYS A 317 23.73 22.06 -14.54
CA LYS A 317 23.65 20.81 -13.76
C LYS A 317 23.44 21.11 -12.27
N ARG A 318 22.41 20.50 -11.66
CA ARG A 318 22.09 20.63 -10.23
C ARG A 318 21.73 19.28 -9.60
N LEU A 319 22.04 19.15 -8.33
CA LEU A 319 21.55 18.05 -7.48
C LEU A 319 20.03 18.03 -7.45
N VAL A 320 19.44 16.87 -7.23
CA VAL A 320 17.99 16.68 -7.28
C VAL A 320 17.48 16.14 -5.96
N SER A 321 16.48 16.81 -5.40
CA SER A 321 15.79 16.34 -4.19
C SER A 321 14.93 15.10 -4.48
N ASP A 322 14.60 14.38 -3.45
CA ASP A 322 13.73 13.20 -3.50
C ASP A 322 12.27 13.51 -3.90
N CYS A 323 11.93 14.79 -4.04
CA CYS A 323 10.64 15.27 -4.53
C CYS A 323 10.57 15.44 -6.06
N ILE A 324 11.66 15.16 -6.78
CA ILE A 324 11.74 15.29 -8.24
C ILE A 324 12.10 13.95 -8.86
N ILE A 325 11.44 13.61 -9.97
CA ILE A 325 11.82 12.54 -10.89
C ILE A 325 12.45 13.16 -12.13
N VAL A 326 13.50 12.52 -12.65
CA VAL A 326 14.23 12.98 -13.85
C VAL A 326 14.19 11.85 -14.89
N ILE A 327 13.87 12.22 -16.14
CA ILE A 327 14.12 11.38 -17.32
C ILE A 327 15.37 11.97 -17.97
N SER A 328 16.46 11.21 -17.93
CA SER A 328 17.78 11.69 -18.36
C SER A 328 17.94 11.55 -19.87
N SER A 329 18.45 12.61 -20.49
CA SER A 329 18.81 12.65 -21.93
C SER A 329 17.69 12.11 -22.85
N PRO A 330 16.44 12.61 -22.74
CA PRO A 330 15.34 12.13 -23.55
C PRO A 330 15.56 12.44 -25.03
N SER A 331 15.19 11.51 -25.90
CA SER A 331 15.11 11.75 -27.35
C SER A 331 13.94 12.70 -27.66
N LYS A 332 13.92 13.25 -28.88
CA LYS A 332 12.78 14.03 -29.36
C LYS A 332 11.47 13.22 -29.29
N GLY A 333 11.51 11.95 -29.70
CA GLY A 333 10.35 11.04 -29.60
C GLY A 333 9.89 10.80 -28.16
N THR A 334 10.82 10.77 -27.20
CA THR A 334 10.46 10.69 -25.77
C THR A 334 9.72 11.93 -25.29
N VAL A 335 10.18 13.11 -25.68
CA VAL A 335 9.50 14.37 -25.34
C VAL A 335 8.09 14.40 -25.93
N GLU A 336 7.93 14.00 -27.18
CA GLU A 336 6.62 13.88 -27.86
C GLU A 336 5.70 12.87 -27.14
N LEU A 337 6.24 11.72 -26.72
CA LEU A 337 5.51 10.73 -25.95
C LEU A 337 5.01 11.31 -24.62
N ILE A 338 5.87 11.98 -23.86
CA ILE A 338 5.51 12.63 -22.59
C ILE A 338 4.45 13.71 -22.82
N GLN A 339 4.55 14.47 -23.91
CA GLN A 339 3.52 15.46 -24.27
C GLN A 339 2.16 14.80 -24.53
N LYS A 340 2.13 13.71 -25.32
CA LYS A 340 0.89 12.94 -25.60
C LYS A 340 0.29 12.31 -24.35
N MET A 341 1.12 11.90 -23.39
CA MET A 341 0.69 11.37 -22.09
C MET A 341 0.22 12.44 -21.10
N SER A 342 0.24 13.70 -21.50
CA SER A 342 0.00 14.83 -20.59
C SER A 342 -1.22 15.65 -21.01
N GLY A 343 -1.96 16.16 -20.00
CA GLY A 343 -2.90 17.24 -20.16
C GLY A 343 -2.37 18.50 -19.46
N ASN A 344 -2.25 19.63 -20.14
CA ASN A 344 -1.73 20.89 -19.57
C ASN A 344 -0.40 20.73 -18.83
N TYR A 345 0.59 20.08 -19.45
CA TYR A 345 1.92 19.79 -18.86
C TYR A 345 1.88 18.94 -17.57
N ARG A 346 0.79 18.25 -17.31
CA ARG A 346 0.67 17.29 -16.22
C ARG A 346 0.46 15.90 -16.77
N LEU A 347 1.29 14.95 -16.33
CA LEU A 347 1.16 13.53 -16.73
C LEU A 347 -0.19 12.97 -16.28
N ASN A 348 -0.85 12.24 -17.17
CA ASN A 348 -2.07 11.49 -16.87
C ASN A 348 -1.71 10.14 -16.22
N VAL A 349 -1.08 10.21 -15.05
CA VAL A 349 -0.70 9.05 -14.22
C VAL A 349 -1.51 9.03 -12.93
N PRO A 350 -1.73 7.85 -12.33
CA PRO A 350 -2.43 7.75 -11.06
C PRO A 350 -1.73 8.55 -9.96
N LEU A 351 -2.46 9.41 -9.26
CA LEU A 351 -1.96 10.09 -8.08
C LEU A 351 -2.17 9.20 -6.87
N ARG A 352 -1.11 9.02 -6.08
CA ARG A 352 -1.10 8.23 -4.84
C ARG A 352 -1.11 9.16 -3.62
N GLY A 353 -1.40 8.60 -2.46
CA GLY A 353 -1.40 9.32 -1.18
C GLY A 353 -2.74 10.00 -0.86
N VAL A 354 -3.04 10.11 0.43
CA VAL A 354 -4.31 10.65 0.96
C VAL A 354 -4.18 12.12 1.33
N SER A 355 -3.23 12.46 2.17
CA SER A 355 -2.98 13.83 2.63
C SER A 355 -2.06 14.60 1.70
N THR A 356 -1.09 13.92 1.12
CA THR A 356 -0.13 14.50 0.17
C THR A 356 -0.07 13.62 -1.07
N GLN A 357 -0.49 14.16 -2.20
CA GLN A 357 -0.46 13.45 -3.48
C GLN A 357 0.98 13.25 -3.94
N TYR A 358 1.26 12.09 -4.57
CA TYR A 358 2.54 11.81 -5.20
C TYR A 358 2.39 10.85 -6.38
N ILE A 359 3.42 10.79 -7.22
CA ILE A 359 3.58 9.82 -8.31
C ILE A 359 4.86 9.01 -8.08
N THR A 360 4.94 7.84 -8.72
CA THR A 360 6.12 6.99 -8.68
C THR A 360 6.74 6.83 -10.06
N ILE A 361 7.96 6.31 -10.11
CA ILE A 361 8.62 5.97 -11.38
C ILE A 361 7.83 4.88 -12.09
N GLU A 362 7.29 3.91 -11.34
CA GLU A 362 6.48 2.82 -11.86
C GLU A 362 5.22 3.32 -12.56
N ASP A 363 4.56 4.36 -12.02
CA ASP A 363 3.38 4.97 -12.64
C ASP A 363 3.73 5.55 -14.01
N ILE A 364 4.90 6.21 -14.11
CA ILE A 364 5.40 6.79 -15.35
C ILE A 364 5.76 5.70 -16.35
N VAL A 365 6.53 4.69 -15.93
CA VAL A 365 6.98 3.56 -16.77
C VAL A 365 5.80 2.76 -17.31
N SER A 366 4.83 2.44 -16.45
CA SER A 366 3.62 1.70 -16.85
C SER A 366 2.84 2.45 -17.91
N GLN A 367 2.67 3.75 -17.73
CA GLN A 367 1.96 4.59 -18.69
C GLN A 367 2.71 4.73 -20.01
N MET A 368 4.03 4.91 -19.97
CA MET A 368 4.87 4.92 -21.18
C MET A 368 4.74 3.60 -21.96
N SER A 369 4.81 2.47 -21.27
CA SER A 369 4.71 1.14 -21.88
C SER A 369 3.35 0.90 -22.53
N LEU A 370 2.25 1.36 -21.90
CA LEU A 370 0.91 1.29 -22.48
C LEU A 370 0.80 2.13 -23.76
N PHE A 371 1.33 3.34 -23.74
CA PHE A 371 1.31 4.23 -24.92
C PHE A 371 2.11 3.67 -26.10
N ILE A 372 3.28 3.09 -25.82
CA ILE A 372 4.13 2.47 -26.86
C ILE A 372 3.44 1.24 -27.47
N ARG A 373 2.77 0.41 -26.67
CA ARG A 373 2.02 -0.76 -27.17
C ARG A 373 0.86 -0.34 -28.07
N ASN A 374 0.10 0.66 -27.65
CA ASN A 374 -1.07 1.15 -28.43
C ASN A 374 -0.69 1.88 -29.73
N GLN A 375 0.58 2.22 -29.96
CA GLN A 375 1.06 2.79 -31.23
C GLN A 375 1.55 1.71 -32.22
N LYS A 376 1.70 0.45 -31.77
CA LYS A 376 2.12 -0.68 -32.60
C LYS A 376 0.94 -1.55 -33.10
N THR A 377 -0.26 -1.26 -32.62
CA THR A 377 -1.55 -1.80 -33.10
C THR A 377 -2.25 -0.78 -33.97
#